data_0b32a0fe2bd94a2d264593f9470b023d
#
_entry.id   0b32a0fe2bd94a2d264593f9470b023d
#
_cell.length_a   1.000
_cell.length_b   1.000
_cell.length_c   1.000
_cell.angle_alpha   90.00
_cell.angle_beta   90.00
_cell.angle_gamma   90.00
#
_symmetry.space_group_name_H-M   'P 1'
#
loop_
_entity.id
_entity.type
_entity.pdbx_description
1 polymer ?
#
loop_
_entity_poly.entity_id
_entity_poly.type
_entity_poly.pdbx_seq_one_letter_code
_entity_poly.pdbx_strand_id
1 'polypeptide(L)'
;MRRSGSAGAGLVVVFLLMTGCGGGGGSETGPSVTTALAKGVNTGCGHYLKPETVAVALGDNKFADVNGHFQDGKGSCLVNISLREPGRGTSGPPRTFAKLSLEILDEEDPAQMAEYVGGKCHATSADGVTKAFKGPKGACGTYRADPPEEFLAGGRVEAYAGEGRKLITVTVDGVDGTLEQDREHAFQLLADARAKISGK
;
A
#
# COMPACT_ATOMS: atom_id res chain seq x y z
N MET A 1 -53.32 54.61 -29.04
CA MET A 1 -54.71 54.18 -28.70
C MET A 1 -54.62 53.04 -27.70
N ARG A 2 -55.28 53.32 -26.57
CA ARG A 2 -55.98 52.41 -25.62
C ARG A 2 -55.15 51.18 -25.10
N ARG A 3 -54.74 51.19 -23.78
CA ARG A 3 -55.48 50.73 -22.59
C ARG A 3 -55.74 49.20 -22.64
N SER A 4 -55.25 48.46 -21.67
CA SER A 4 -55.77 48.07 -20.34
C SER A 4 -54.83 46.99 -19.85
N GLY A 5 -54.28 46.86 -18.69
CA GLY A 5 -54.92 46.96 -17.37
C GLY A 5 -55.46 45.57 -16.97
N SER A 6 -54.71 44.79 -16.19
CA SER A 6 -55.35 43.88 -15.24
C SER A 6 -54.42 43.46 -14.14
N ALA A 7 -54.91 43.75 -12.95
CA ALA A 7 -54.31 43.31 -11.67
C ALA A 7 -54.70 41.86 -11.40
N GLY A 8 -53.82 41.12 -10.72
CA GLY A 8 -54.10 39.75 -10.33
C GLY A 8 -53.27 39.33 -9.14
N ALA A 9 -53.84 39.55 -8.01
CA ALA A 9 -53.83 38.78 -6.77
C ALA A 9 -52.51 38.09 -6.33
N GLY A 10 -51.97 38.60 -5.25
CA GLY A 10 -50.94 37.94 -4.46
C GLY A 10 -51.44 36.67 -3.79
N LEU A 11 -50.64 35.64 -3.92
CA LEU A 11 -50.78 34.47 -3.07
C LEU A 11 -49.61 34.49 -2.07
N VAL A 12 -49.94 34.91 -0.85
CA VAL A 12 -49.00 34.80 0.30
C VAL A 12 -48.99 33.35 0.72
N VAL A 13 -47.95 32.61 0.37
CA VAL A 13 -47.69 31.29 0.93
C VAL A 13 -46.89 31.50 2.22
N VAL A 14 -47.56 31.35 3.32
CA VAL A 14 -46.94 31.28 4.65
C VAL A 14 -46.20 29.94 4.74
N PHE A 15 -44.88 29.96 4.61
CA PHE A 15 -44.06 28.81 4.98
C PHE A 15 -43.92 28.76 6.49
N LEU A 16 -44.61 27.83 7.10
CA LEU A 16 -44.39 27.39 8.47
C LEU A 16 -42.97 26.86 8.60
N LEU A 17 -42.11 27.62 9.25
CA LEU A 17 -40.80 27.15 9.73
C LEU A 17 -41.05 26.10 10.82
N MET A 18 -41.02 24.84 10.41
CA MET A 18 -40.81 23.74 11.33
C MET A 18 -39.35 23.74 11.75
N THR A 19 -39.05 24.29 12.90
CA THR A 19 -37.80 24.10 13.62
C THR A 19 -37.70 22.64 14.05
N GLY A 20 -37.24 21.81 13.14
CA GLY A 20 -36.76 20.47 13.46
C GLY A 20 -35.38 20.59 14.09
N CYS A 21 -35.27 20.39 15.40
CA CYS A 21 -34.03 20.02 16.05
C CYS A 21 -33.60 18.66 15.51
N GLY A 22 -32.91 18.66 14.39
CA GLY A 22 -32.14 17.54 13.87
C GLY A 22 -30.69 17.79 14.20
N GLY A 23 -30.12 17.02 15.12
CA GLY A 23 -28.70 17.03 15.42
C GLY A 23 -27.91 16.73 14.15
N GLY A 24 -27.36 17.77 13.55
CA GLY A 24 -26.39 17.68 12.48
C GLY A 24 -25.09 17.15 13.07
N GLY A 25 -24.92 15.83 13.11
CA GLY A 25 -23.64 15.22 13.20
C GLY A 25 -22.88 15.60 11.92
N GLY A 26 -22.09 16.67 11.99
CA GLY A 26 -21.09 16.97 10.98
C GLY A 26 -20.14 15.76 10.96
N SER A 27 -20.27 14.92 9.93
CA SER A 27 -19.22 13.99 9.59
C SER A 27 -18.01 14.84 9.23
N GLU A 28 -17.18 15.14 10.23
CA GLU A 28 -15.80 15.48 9.94
C GLU A 28 -15.25 14.30 9.17
N THR A 29 -15.10 14.46 7.85
CA THR A 29 -14.36 13.56 6.99
C THR A 29 -12.87 13.67 7.34
N GLY A 30 -12.52 13.22 8.51
CA GLY A 30 -11.14 12.95 8.85
C GLY A 30 -10.58 11.90 7.86
N PRO A 31 -9.28 11.87 7.60
CA PRO A 31 -8.69 10.86 6.75
C PRO A 31 -9.13 9.48 7.24
N SER A 32 -9.51 8.59 6.30
CA SER A 32 -9.88 7.22 6.65
C SER A 32 -8.73 6.55 7.42
N VAL A 33 -9.05 5.59 8.28
CA VAL A 33 -8.03 4.84 9.06
C VAL A 33 -6.93 4.31 8.14
N THR A 34 -7.30 3.80 6.96
CA THR A 34 -6.36 3.33 5.93
C THR A 34 -5.43 4.43 5.45
N THR A 35 -5.92 5.66 5.26
CA THR A 35 -5.06 6.79 4.83
C THR A 35 -4.07 7.19 5.91
N ALA A 36 -4.49 7.23 7.18
CA ALA A 36 -3.60 7.54 8.30
C ALA A 36 -2.53 6.45 8.47
N LEU A 37 -2.93 5.18 8.37
CA LEU A 37 -2.05 4.03 8.41
C LEU A 37 -1.03 4.07 7.27
N ALA A 38 -1.47 4.31 6.04
CA ALA A 38 -0.61 4.41 4.87
C ALA A 38 0.45 5.51 4.99
N LYS A 39 0.09 6.66 5.58
CA LYS A 39 1.06 7.73 5.89
C LYS A 39 2.07 7.28 6.93
N GLY A 40 1.64 6.57 7.97
CA GLY A 40 2.53 6.00 8.99
C GLY A 40 3.52 5.01 8.37
N VAL A 41 3.04 4.11 7.50
CA VAL A 41 3.88 3.16 6.75
C VAL A 41 4.89 3.91 5.89
N ASN A 42 4.46 4.90 5.11
CA ASN A 42 5.38 5.69 4.29
C ASN A 42 6.47 6.36 5.14
N THR A 43 6.10 6.95 6.28
CA THR A 43 7.07 7.57 7.20
C THR A 43 8.06 6.54 7.74
N GLY A 44 7.58 5.40 8.22
CA GLY A 44 8.41 4.31 8.72
C GLY A 44 9.30 3.68 7.64
N CYS A 45 8.88 3.76 6.38
CA CYS A 45 9.67 3.31 5.22
C CYS A 45 10.48 4.46 4.57
N GLY A 46 10.88 5.48 5.33
CA GLY A 46 11.82 6.52 4.88
C GLY A 46 11.28 7.41 3.76
N HIS A 47 9.97 7.50 3.61
CA HIS A 47 9.30 8.25 2.54
C HIS A 47 9.60 7.75 1.12
N TYR A 48 9.95 6.48 0.97
CA TYR A 48 10.19 5.86 -0.33
C TYR A 48 8.93 5.40 -1.04
N LEU A 49 7.83 5.23 -0.30
CA LEU A 49 6.55 4.75 -0.82
C LEU A 49 5.53 5.89 -0.88
N LYS A 50 4.59 5.84 -1.81
CA LYS A 50 3.48 6.79 -1.82
C LYS A 50 2.36 6.30 -0.91
N PRO A 51 1.77 7.17 -0.07
CA PRO A 51 0.66 6.76 0.79
C PRO A 51 -0.51 6.14 0.02
N GLU A 52 -0.78 6.62 -1.19
CA GLU A 52 -1.85 6.10 -2.04
C GLU A 52 -1.59 4.65 -2.46
N THR A 53 -0.36 4.35 -2.89
CA THR A 53 0.06 3.00 -3.28
C THR A 53 0.04 2.05 -2.07
N VAL A 54 0.52 2.53 -0.93
CA VAL A 54 0.48 1.78 0.32
C VAL A 54 -0.97 1.50 0.74
N ALA A 55 -1.87 2.47 0.63
CA ALA A 55 -3.29 2.30 0.98
C ALA A 55 -3.95 1.21 0.13
N VAL A 56 -3.64 1.16 -1.17
CA VAL A 56 -4.13 0.12 -2.07
C VAL A 56 -3.57 -1.25 -1.67
N ALA A 57 -2.28 -1.34 -1.37
CA ALA A 57 -1.65 -2.59 -0.96
C ALA A 57 -2.11 -3.08 0.41
N LEU A 58 -2.48 -2.18 1.32
CA LEU A 58 -3.04 -2.54 2.63
C LEU A 58 -4.51 -2.97 2.55
N GLY A 59 -5.25 -2.55 1.50
CA GLY A 59 -6.67 -2.83 1.36
C GLY A 59 -7.48 -2.34 2.55
N ASP A 60 -8.37 -3.18 3.06
CA ASP A 60 -9.25 -2.88 4.21
C ASP A 60 -8.59 -3.10 5.58
N ASN A 61 -7.29 -3.42 5.61
CA ASN A 61 -6.57 -3.67 6.85
C ASN A 61 -6.47 -2.40 7.70
N LYS A 62 -6.75 -2.56 9.00
CA LYS A 62 -6.86 -1.43 9.95
C LYS A 62 -5.68 -1.31 10.88
N PHE A 63 -4.89 -2.36 11.01
CA PHE A 63 -3.80 -2.42 11.98
C PHE A 63 -2.53 -2.88 11.32
N ALA A 64 -1.49 -2.08 11.45
CA ALA A 64 -0.15 -2.45 11.07
C ALA A 64 0.86 -1.87 12.06
N ASP A 65 1.93 -2.61 12.27
CA ASP A 65 3.12 -2.17 12.98
C ASP A 65 4.26 -2.00 11.97
N VAL A 66 4.93 -0.86 12.05
CA VAL A 66 6.00 -0.50 11.11
C VAL A 66 7.31 -0.40 11.86
N ASN A 67 8.26 -1.21 11.45
CA ASN A 67 9.63 -1.15 11.96
C ASN A 67 10.57 -0.88 10.79
N GLY A 68 11.18 0.30 10.76
CA GLY A 68 12.04 0.71 9.66
C GLY A 68 13.21 1.56 10.11
N HIS A 69 14.31 1.40 9.39
CA HIS A 69 15.51 2.20 9.57
C HIS A 69 16.13 2.50 8.20
N PHE A 70 16.24 3.79 7.89
CA PHE A 70 16.88 4.28 6.66
C PHE A 70 17.93 5.33 7.02
N GLN A 71 19.11 5.16 6.45
CA GLN A 71 20.23 6.10 6.59
C GLN A 71 20.96 6.20 5.25
N ASP A 72 21.29 7.42 4.83
CA ASP A 72 22.04 7.71 3.60
C ASP A 72 21.46 7.05 2.34
N GLY A 73 20.12 6.99 2.27
CA GLY A 73 19.42 6.45 1.12
C GLY A 73 19.43 4.93 1.02
N LYS A 74 19.78 4.21 2.08
CA LYS A 74 19.72 2.76 2.22
C LYS A 74 19.06 2.35 3.52
N GLY A 75 18.53 1.15 3.58
CA GLY A 75 17.86 0.63 4.77
C GLY A 75 16.70 -0.28 4.43
N SER A 76 15.93 -0.57 5.43
CA SER A 76 14.75 -1.43 5.27
C SER A 76 13.60 -0.99 6.15
N CYS A 77 12.41 -1.35 5.78
CA CYS A 77 11.25 -1.36 6.65
C CYS A 77 10.49 -2.68 6.52
N LEU A 78 9.88 -3.08 7.62
CA LEU A 78 8.96 -4.20 7.71
C LEU A 78 7.64 -3.70 8.28
N VAL A 79 6.57 -4.01 7.58
CA VAL A 79 5.20 -3.73 7.98
C VAL A 79 4.53 -5.05 8.32
N ASN A 80 4.18 -5.24 9.58
CA ASN A 80 3.42 -6.40 10.02
C ASN A 80 1.95 -6.02 10.08
N ILE A 81 1.11 -6.69 9.32
CA ILE A 81 -0.32 -6.44 9.23
C ILE A 81 -1.04 -7.44 10.13
N SER A 82 -1.96 -6.96 10.97
CA SER A 82 -2.68 -7.79 11.92
C SER A 82 -4.19 -7.51 11.90
N LEU A 83 -4.97 -8.53 12.24
CA LEU A 83 -6.44 -8.43 12.34
C LEU A 83 -6.91 -7.65 13.56
N ARG A 84 -6.04 -7.42 14.53
CA ARG A 84 -6.38 -6.79 15.82
C ARG A 84 -5.37 -5.71 16.18
N GLU A 85 -5.85 -4.69 16.88
CA GLU A 85 -5.01 -3.65 17.43
C GLU A 85 -3.93 -4.25 18.35
N PRO A 86 -2.65 -3.95 18.10
CA PRO A 86 -1.59 -4.40 18.98
C PRO A 86 -1.81 -3.93 20.42
N GLY A 87 -1.76 -4.84 21.39
CA GLY A 87 -1.83 -4.50 22.82
C GLY A 87 -3.23 -4.45 23.42
N ARG A 88 -4.31 -4.65 22.68
CA ARG A 88 -5.67 -4.66 23.23
C ARG A 88 -6.17 -6.07 23.58
N GLY A 89 -6.15 -6.41 24.87
CA GLY A 89 -7.08 -7.34 25.51
C GLY A 89 -6.93 -8.84 25.25
N THR A 90 -5.80 -9.31 24.73
CA THR A 90 -5.53 -10.75 24.64
C THR A 90 -4.16 -11.10 25.18
N SER A 91 -4.08 -12.15 25.98
CA SER A 91 -2.85 -12.73 26.51
C SER A 91 -2.02 -13.39 25.38
N GLY A 92 -1.46 -12.60 24.46
CA GLY A 92 -0.60 -13.09 23.39
C GLY A 92 -0.29 -12.01 22.37
N PRO A 93 0.83 -12.12 21.63
CA PRO A 93 1.14 -11.17 20.57
C PRO A 93 0.05 -11.20 19.49
N PRO A 94 -0.25 -10.06 18.85
CA PRO A 94 -1.17 -10.04 17.71
C PRO A 94 -0.63 -10.98 16.64
N ARG A 95 -1.48 -11.82 16.09
CA ARG A 95 -1.07 -12.69 14.99
C ARG A 95 -0.90 -11.84 13.74
N THR A 96 0.33 -11.75 13.27
CA THR A 96 0.64 -11.20 11.95
C THR A 96 0.09 -12.18 10.91
N PHE A 97 -0.77 -11.70 10.02
CA PHE A 97 -1.32 -12.52 8.93
C PHE A 97 -0.82 -12.10 7.55
N ALA A 98 -0.18 -10.92 7.47
CA ALA A 98 0.42 -10.44 6.24
C ALA A 98 1.63 -9.56 6.55
N LYS A 99 2.52 -9.44 5.58
CA LYS A 99 3.72 -8.59 5.68
C LYS A 99 3.93 -7.82 4.38
N LEU A 100 4.44 -6.61 4.55
CA LEU A 100 5.00 -5.82 3.46
C LEU A 100 6.39 -5.38 3.87
N SER A 101 7.37 -5.48 3.00
CA SER A 101 8.71 -4.94 3.27
C SER A 101 9.28 -4.20 2.07
N LEU A 102 10.10 -3.22 2.38
CA LEU A 102 10.97 -2.54 1.43
C LEU A 102 12.41 -2.63 1.95
N GLU A 103 13.32 -3.01 1.09
CA GLU A 103 14.76 -3.00 1.35
C GLU A 103 15.48 -2.25 0.23
N ILE A 104 16.40 -1.37 0.61
CA ILE A 104 17.25 -0.61 -0.31
C ILE A 104 18.69 -0.80 0.14
N LEU A 105 19.49 -1.44 -0.70
CA LEU A 105 20.90 -1.69 -0.47
C LEU A 105 21.75 -0.88 -1.44
N ASP A 106 22.92 -0.45 -0.99
CA ASP A 106 23.97 0.05 -1.87
C ASP A 106 24.74 -1.15 -2.44
N GLU A 107 24.83 -1.20 -3.76
CA GLU A 107 25.73 -2.12 -4.45
C GLU A 107 26.86 -1.32 -5.09
N GLU A 108 28.09 -1.65 -4.71
CA GLU A 108 29.26 -0.94 -5.21
C GLU A 108 29.57 -1.29 -6.67
N ASP A 109 29.26 -2.51 -7.07
CA ASP A 109 29.45 -3.01 -8.42
C ASP A 109 28.11 -3.15 -9.17
N PRO A 110 27.83 -2.26 -10.16
CA PRO A 110 26.64 -2.38 -10.99
C PRO A 110 26.52 -3.71 -11.75
N ALA A 111 27.63 -4.37 -12.04
CA ALA A 111 27.60 -5.67 -12.72
C ALA A 111 27.10 -6.77 -11.77
N GLN A 112 27.55 -6.77 -10.52
CA GLN A 112 27.04 -7.68 -9.49
C GLN A 112 25.54 -7.45 -9.23
N MET A 113 25.11 -6.20 -9.18
CA MET A 113 23.69 -5.87 -9.05
C MET A 113 22.88 -6.43 -10.22
N ALA A 114 23.36 -6.22 -11.46
CA ALA A 114 22.69 -6.74 -12.65
C ALA A 114 22.64 -8.27 -12.66
N GLU A 115 23.70 -8.92 -12.24
CA GLU A 115 23.77 -10.38 -12.09
C GLU A 115 22.79 -10.87 -11.02
N TYR A 116 22.75 -10.22 -9.85
CA TYR A 116 21.82 -10.56 -8.77
C TYR A 116 20.36 -10.42 -9.23
N VAL A 117 19.99 -9.28 -9.79
CA VAL A 117 18.64 -9.06 -10.31
C VAL A 117 18.33 -10.04 -11.44
N GLY A 118 19.27 -10.26 -12.35
CA GLY A 118 19.15 -11.24 -13.42
C GLY A 118 18.93 -12.66 -12.91
N GLY A 119 19.67 -13.07 -11.87
CA GLY A 119 19.50 -14.36 -11.20
C GLY A 119 18.09 -14.50 -10.61
N LYS A 120 17.59 -13.46 -9.95
CA LYS A 120 16.22 -13.46 -9.42
C LYS A 120 15.17 -13.52 -10.53
N CYS A 121 15.42 -12.86 -11.67
CA CYS A 121 14.53 -12.89 -12.83
C CYS A 121 14.36 -14.28 -13.49
N HIS A 122 15.27 -15.20 -13.21
CA HIS A 122 15.27 -16.56 -13.76
C HIS A 122 15.14 -17.62 -12.66
N ALA A 123 15.01 -17.22 -11.39
CA ALA A 123 14.93 -18.14 -10.29
C ALA A 123 13.68 -19.03 -10.40
N THR A 124 13.92 -20.32 -10.55
CA THR A 124 12.91 -21.36 -10.37
C THR A 124 13.47 -22.32 -9.35
N SER A 125 12.73 -22.60 -8.30
CA SER A 125 13.14 -23.64 -7.37
C SER A 125 13.01 -25.02 -8.02
N ALA A 126 13.87 -25.94 -7.65
CA ALA A 126 13.84 -27.31 -8.16
C ALA A 126 12.53 -28.04 -7.84
N ASP A 127 11.82 -27.63 -6.79
CA ASP A 127 10.52 -28.13 -6.39
C ASP A 127 9.34 -27.47 -7.13
N GLY A 128 9.60 -26.47 -7.99
CA GLY A 128 8.59 -25.72 -8.72
C GLY A 128 7.72 -24.78 -7.87
N VAL A 129 8.04 -24.63 -6.58
CA VAL A 129 7.29 -23.76 -5.65
C VAL A 129 7.56 -22.29 -5.92
N THR A 130 8.80 -21.95 -6.32
CA THR A 130 9.17 -20.58 -6.69
C THR A 130 9.11 -20.39 -8.20
N LYS A 131 8.40 -19.36 -8.65
CA LYS A 131 8.26 -18.99 -10.06
C LYS A 131 8.75 -17.56 -10.28
N ALA A 132 9.62 -17.37 -11.26
CA ALA A 132 10.05 -16.04 -11.67
C ALA A 132 9.09 -15.42 -12.70
N PHE A 133 8.98 -14.10 -12.68
CA PHE A 133 8.20 -13.34 -13.66
C PHE A 133 8.88 -12.00 -13.97
N LYS A 134 8.66 -11.52 -15.19
CA LYS A 134 9.18 -10.22 -15.63
C LYS A 134 8.25 -9.10 -15.17
N GLY A 135 8.84 -8.01 -14.73
CA GLY A 135 8.17 -6.77 -14.39
C GLY A 135 8.45 -5.64 -15.40
N PRO A 136 7.87 -4.47 -15.16
CA PRO A 136 8.06 -3.31 -16.02
C PRO A 136 9.48 -2.72 -15.87
N LYS A 137 10.00 -2.13 -16.96
CA LYS A 137 11.26 -1.34 -16.96
C LYS A 137 12.47 -2.09 -16.38
N GLY A 138 12.65 -3.35 -16.74
CA GLY A 138 13.77 -4.16 -16.28
C GLY A 138 13.67 -4.67 -14.85
N ALA A 139 12.55 -4.45 -14.18
CA ALA A 139 12.25 -5.12 -12.92
C ALA A 139 11.89 -6.58 -13.15
N CYS A 140 12.00 -7.38 -12.12
CA CYS A 140 11.48 -8.74 -12.10
C CYS A 140 11.00 -9.11 -10.71
N GLY A 141 10.40 -10.27 -10.59
CA GLY A 141 9.97 -10.77 -9.30
C GLY A 141 9.95 -12.27 -9.27
N THR A 142 9.78 -12.77 -8.07
CA THR A 142 9.55 -14.17 -7.79
C THR A 142 8.27 -14.34 -6.98
N TYR A 143 7.57 -15.40 -7.24
CA TYR A 143 6.45 -15.85 -6.44
C TYR A 143 6.81 -17.19 -5.81
N ARG A 144 6.51 -17.31 -4.53
CA ARG A 144 6.56 -18.55 -3.80
C ARG A 144 5.19 -18.80 -3.17
N ALA A 145 4.59 -19.94 -3.48
CA ALA A 145 3.40 -20.38 -2.77
C ALA A 145 3.78 -20.75 -1.34
N ASP A 146 2.96 -20.33 -0.37
CA ASP A 146 3.15 -20.77 1.01
C ASP A 146 2.74 -22.22 1.15
N PRO A 147 3.48 -22.99 1.95
CA PRO A 147 3.01 -24.31 2.37
C PRO A 147 1.67 -24.15 3.12
N PRO A 148 0.73 -25.08 2.96
CA PRO A 148 -0.59 -25.01 3.59
C PRO A 148 -0.56 -24.98 5.13
N GLU A 149 0.59 -25.19 5.73
CA GLU A 149 0.84 -25.18 7.17
C GLU A 149 1.30 -23.81 7.70
N GLU A 150 1.68 -22.88 6.84
CA GLU A 150 2.05 -21.53 7.25
C GLU A 150 0.81 -20.65 7.44
N PHE A 151 0.83 -19.83 8.50
CA PHE A 151 -0.31 -19.00 8.91
C PHE A 151 -0.60 -17.82 7.99
N LEU A 152 0.24 -17.57 7.00
CA LEU A 152 0.08 -16.53 6.00
C LEU A 152 -0.58 -17.16 4.77
N ALA A 153 -1.84 -16.84 4.55
CA ALA A 153 -2.56 -17.34 3.38
C ALA A 153 -2.17 -16.51 2.14
N GLY A 154 -1.87 -17.19 1.03
CA GLY A 154 -1.79 -16.52 -0.27
C GLY A 154 -0.43 -16.58 -0.96
N GLY A 155 0.65 -16.79 -0.24
CA GLY A 155 2.00 -16.83 -0.81
C GLY A 155 2.74 -15.49 -0.81
N ARG A 156 3.99 -15.53 -1.23
CA ARG A 156 4.94 -14.42 -1.15
C ARG A 156 5.39 -13.98 -2.52
N VAL A 157 5.23 -12.69 -2.79
CA VAL A 157 5.77 -12.01 -3.97
C VAL A 157 6.95 -11.15 -3.56
N GLU A 158 8.07 -11.31 -4.23
CA GLU A 158 9.22 -10.41 -4.11
C GLU A 158 9.50 -9.78 -5.47
N ALA A 159 9.58 -8.45 -5.50
CA ALA A 159 9.91 -7.67 -6.69
C ALA A 159 11.26 -6.99 -6.52
N TYR A 160 12.06 -7.00 -7.58
CA TYR A 160 13.44 -6.52 -7.57
C TYR A 160 13.69 -5.53 -8.70
N ALA A 161 14.48 -4.50 -8.42
CA ALA A 161 15.03 -3.62 -9.45
C ALA A 161 16.35 -3.00 -9.00
N GLY A 162 17.20 -2.71 -9.98
CA GLY A 162 18.32 -1.80 -9.82
C GLY A 162 17.93 -0.37 -10.19
N GLU A 163 18.43 0.63 -9.47
CA GLU A 163 18.32 2.05 -9.82
C GLU A 163 19.61 2.77 -9.43
N GLY A 164 20.44 3.12 -10.43
CA GLY A 164 21.79 3.62 -10.20
C GLY A 164 22.63 2.55 -9.47
N ARG A 165 23.07 2.88 -8.25
CA ARG A 165 23.81 1.95 -7.36
C ARG A 165 22.93 1.28 -6.31
N LYS A 166 21.63 1.46 -6.39
CA LYS A 166 20.68 0.93 -5.40
C LYS A 166 20.03 -0.34 -5.91
N LEU A 167 20.11 -1.40 -5.12
CA LEU A 167 19.28 -2.58 -5.25
C LEU A 167 18.02 -2.38 -4.39
N ILE A 168 16.88 -2.51 -5.00
CA ILE A 168 15.58 -2.32 -4.35
C ILE A 168 14.85 -3.65 -4.35
N THR A 169 14.40 -4.07 -3.19
CA THR A 169 13.55 -5.26 -3.00
C THR A 169 12.26 -4.85 -2.31
N VAL A 170 11.14 -5.26 -2.87
CA VAL A 170 9.83 -5.14 -2.23
C VAL A 170 9.24 -6.52 -2.07
N THR A 171 8.75 -6.82 -0.87
CA THR A 171 8.05 -8.08 -0.57
C THR A 171 6.61 -7.78 -0.18
N VAL A 172 5.69 -8.53 -0.76
CA VAL A 172 4.28 -8.61 -0.37
C VAL A 172 3.97 -10.06 -0.03
N ASP A 173 3.48 -10.31 1.16
CA ASP A 173 3.35 -11.65 1.73
C ASP A 173 2.02 -11.75 2.49
N GLY A 174 1.11 -12.61 2.02
CA GLY A 174 -0.18 -12.87 2.66
C GLY A 174 -1.14 -11.68 2.71
N VAL A 175 -0.92 -10.60 1.98
CA VAL A 175 -1.87 -9.49 1.88
C VAL A 175 -3.07 -9.95 1.06
N ASP A 176 -4.29 -9.73 1.57
CA ASP A 176 -5.56 -10.22 1.00
C ASP A 176 -5.67 -9.97 -0.51
N GLY A 177 -5.12 -10.85 -1.30
CA GLY A 177 -5.10 -10.72 -2.73
C GLY A 177 -4.95 -12.04 -3.45
N THR A 178 -5.23 -12.00 -4.74
CA THR A 178 -4.76 -13.04 -5.65
C THR A 178 -3.28 -12.81 -5.92
N LEU A 179 -2.56 -13.85 -6.30
CA LEU A 179 -1.17 -13.71 -6.77
C LEU A 179 -0.98 -12.53 -7.76
N GLU A 180 -1.96 -12.29 -8.60
CA GLU A 180 -1.89 -11.23 -9.60
C GLU A 180 -1.97 -9.85 -8.97
N GLN A 181 -2.82 -9.67 -7.95
CA GLN A 181 -2.92 -8.43 -7.17
C GLN A 181 -1.64 -8.19 -6.36
N ASP A 182 -1.13 -9.20 -5.66
CA ASP A 182 0.10 -9.08 -4.88
C ASP A 182 1.30 -8.73 -5.78
N ARG A 183 1.36 -9.29 -6.98
CA ARG A 183 2.36 -8.95 -7.99
C ARG A 183 2.23 -7.50 -8.45
N GLU A 184 1.01 -7.03 -8.71
CA GLU A 184 0.76 -5.65 -9.10
C GLU A 184 1.16 -4.69 -7.96
N HIS A 185 0.74 -4.95 -6.73
CA HIS A 185 1.10 -4.16 -5.56
C HIS A 185 2.62 -4.09 -5.35
N ALA A 186 3.31 -5.23 -5.43
CA ALA A 186 4.76 -5.26 -5.29
C ALA A 186 5.46 -4.40 -6.35
N PHE A 187 5.01 -4.44 -7.61
CA PHE A 187 5.60 -3.60 -8.65
C PHE A 187 5.23 -2.13 -8.54
N GLN A 188 4.07 -1.78 -8.05
CA GLN A 188 3.68 -0.38 -7.80
C GLN A 188 4.53 0.22 -6.67
N LEU A 189 4.71 -0.49 -5.56
CA LEU A 189 5.58 -0.08 -4.46
C LEU A 189 7.05 0.02 -4.90
N LEU A 190 7.52 -0.93 -5.70
CA LEU A 190 8.86 -0.89 -6.29
C LEU A 190 9.05 0.33 -7.20
N ALA A 191 8.05 0.68 -7.99
CA ALA A 191 8.09 1.86 -8.86
C ALA A 191 8.13 3.15 -8.07
N ASP A 192 7.44 3.26 -6.94
CA ASP A 192 7.51 4.39 -6.04
C ASP A 192 8.91 4.57 -5.48
N ALA A 193 9.51 3.50 -4.94
CA ALA A 193 10.86 3.54 -4.40
C ALA A 193 11.89 3.94 -5.47
N ARG A 194 11.78 3.40 -6.70
CA ARG A 194 12.64 3.80 -7.82
C ARG A 194 12.48 5.27 -8.19
N ALA A 195 11.25 5.77 -8.27
CA ALA A 195 10.99 7.17 -8.58
C ALA A 195 11.61 8.10 -7.54
N LYS A 196 11.50 7.73 -6.26
CA LYS A 196 12.10 8.50 -5.17
C LYS A 196 13.62 8.52 -5.23
N ILE A 197 14.26 7.39 -5.54
CA ILE A 197 15.72 7.29 -5.69
C ILE A 197 16.20 8.07 -6.91
N SER A 198 15.47 8.02 -8.03
CA SER A 198 15.79 8.75 -9.26
C SER A 198 15.52 10.26 -9.17
N GLY A 199 14.91 10.75 -8.09
CA GLY A 199 14.54 12.16 -7.93
C GLY A 199 13.39 12.60 -8.84
N LYS A 200 12.50 11.68 -9.21
CA LYS A 200 11.35 11.92 -10.11
C LYS A 200 10.04 11.96 -9.35
#